data_f908004b15f36b47a1241c14748534bc
#
_entry.id   f908004b15f36b47a1241c14748534bc
#
_cell.length_a   1.000
_cell.length_b   1.000
_cell.length_c   1.000
_cell.angle_alpha   90.00
_cell.angle_beta   90.00
_cell.angle_gamma   90.00
#
_symmetry.space_group_name_H-M   'P 1'
#
loop_
_entity.id
_entity.type
_entity.pdbx_description
1 polymer ?
#
loop_
_entity_poly.entity_id
_entity_poly.type
_entity_poly.pdbx_seq_one_letter_code
_entity_poly.pdbx_strand_id
1 'polypeptide(L)'
;MGIEHNSSVLAILDDDESVQIALQDLIESEGLSALCFGSAEQFLDSTARYKASCLISDVRMPGMSGLELQEKLKSERCPLPIIFISARGDIPMAVRAIQGGAIDFLTKPVDEAAFFNSVEKAFEQERANRREATEHEAFAARYATLTPREREVLALLVRGLLNKQAAFELGIAEYTVQIHRGHIMRKMEADSFATLVKLTAKFTC
;
A
#
# COMPACT_ATOMS: atom_id res chain seq x y z
N MET A 1 -25.30 -7.86 -1.30
CA MET A 1 -24.39 -7.78 -2.46
C MET A 1 -23.12 -8.43 -1.97
N GLY A 2 -22.94 -9.74 -2.26
CA GLY A 2 -21.83 -10.53 -1.70
C GLY A 2 -20.50 -10.05 -2.28
N ILE A 3 -19.67 -9.50 -1.43
CA ILE A 3 -18.30 -9.14 -1.75
C ILE A 3 -17.52 -10.46 -1.83
N GLU A 4 -16.78 -10.70 -2.90
CA GLU A 4 -15.87 -11.84 -3.02
C GLU A 4 -14.73 -11.73 -1.99
N HIS A 5 -15.01 -12.16 -0.76
CA HIS A 5 -14.03 -12.20 0.34
C HIS A 5 -13.18 -13.49 0.35
N ASN A 6 -13.18 -14.26 -0.74
CA ASN A 6 -12.70 -15.64 -0.76
C ASN A 6 -11.18 -15.84 -0.56
N SER A 7 -10.42 -14.80 -0.21
CA SER A 7 -8.98 -14.94 0.11
C SER A 7 -8.44 -13.88 1.10
N SER A 8 -9.30 -13.08 1.72
CA SER A 8 -8.83 -12.05 2.66
C SER A 8 -8.54 -12.66 4.02
N VAL A 9 -7.32 -12.49 4.51
CA VAL A 9 -6.86 -12.97 5.82
C VAL A 9 -6.63 -11.76 6.70
N LEU A 10 -7.19 -11.78 7.90
CA LEU A 10 -6.97 -10.76 8.93
C LEU A 10 -5.91 -11.28 9.91
N ALA A 11 -4.96 -10.44 10.30
CA ALA A 11 -4.03 -10.75 11.38
C ALA A 11 -4.53 -10.11 12.68
N ILE A 12 -4.61 -10.88 13.75
CA ILE A 12 -4.99 -10.44 15.10
C ILE A 12 -3.73 -10.44 15.95
N LEU A 13 -3.46 -9.35 16.61
CA LEU A 13 -2.31 -9.16 17.48
C LEU A 13 -2.77 -8.64 18.84
N ASP A 14 -2.76 -9.48 19.84
CA ASP A 14 -3.18 -9.21 21.21
C ASP A 14 -2.46 -10.18 22.16
N ASP A 15 -2.01 -9.76 23.31
CA ASP A 15 -1.33 -10.62 24.28
C ASP A 15 -2.32 -11.42 25.14
N ASP A 16 -3.62 -11.11 25.07
CA ASP A 16 -4.70 -11.85 25.73
C ASP A 16 -5.32 -12.87 24.75
N GLU A 17 -5.06 -14.17 25.00
CA GLU A 17 -5.59 -15.26 24.20
C GLU A 17 -7.13 -15.28 24.16
N SER A 18 -7.80 -14.84 25.22
CA SER A 18 -9.28 -14.77 25.26
C SER A 18 -9.83 -13.73 24.27
N VAL A 19 -9.10 -12.62 24.09
CA VAL A 19 -9.44 -11.59 23.09
C VAL A 19 -9.16 -12.10 21.68
N GLN A 20 -8.04 -12.79 21.48
CA GLN A 20 -7.73 -13.41 20.17
C GLN A 20 -8.86 -14.36 19.74
N ILE A 21 -9.29 -15.28 20.63
CA ILE A 21 -10.36 -16.23 20.35
C ILE A 21 -11.67 -15.51 20.03
N ALA A 22 -12.07 -14.53 20.84
CA ALA A 22 -13.30 -13.78 20.61
C ALA A 22 -13.31 -13.02 19.26
N LEU A 23 -12.19 -12.40 18.90
CA LEU A 23 -12.05 -11.72 17.61
C LEU A 23 -11.99 -12.70 16.45
N GLN A 24 -11.33 -13.84 16.63
CA GLN A 24 -11.28 -14.90 15.62
C GLN A 24 -12.68 -15.45 15.34
N ASP A 25 -13.44 -15.80 16.38
CA ASP A 25 -14.82 -16.29 16.24
C ASP A 25 -15.70 -15.25 15.52
N LEU A 26 -15.55 -13.97 15.88
CA LEU A 26 -16.27 -12.88 15.24
C LEU A 26 -15.94 -12.76 13.75
N ILE A 27 -14.66 -12.84 13.38
CA ILE A 27 -14.18 -12.76 11.99
C ILE A 27 -14.67 -13.98 11.19
N GLU A 28 -14.55 -15.17 11.77
CA GLU A 28 -14.94 -16.43 11.12
C GLU A 28 -16.46 -16.55 10.93
N SER A 29 -17.26 -15.91 11.78
CA SER A 29 -18.72 -15.86 11.63
C SER A 29 -19.17 -15.17 10.33
N GLU A 30 -18.36 -14.25 9.79
CA GLU A 30 -18.60 -13.59 8.51
C GLU A 30 -17.88 -14.29 7.32
N GLY A 31 -17.34 -15.49 7.56
CA GLY A 31 -16.66 -16.27 6.52
C GLY A 31 -15.27 -15.77 6.13
N LEU A 32 -14.67 -14.93 6.96
CA LEU A 32 -13.30 -14.45 6.81
C LEU A 32 -12.32 -15.37 7.54
N SER A 33 -11.03 -15.31 7.23
CA SER A 33 -9.99 -16.08 7.92
C SER A 33 -9.15 -15.16 8.81
N ALA A 34 -8.76 -15.67 9.98
CA ALA A 34 -7.90 -14.96 10.92
C ALA A 34 -6.61 -15.72 11.24
N LEU A 35 -5.54 -14.98 11.53
CA LEU A 35 -4.27 -15.50 12.05
C LEU A 35 -3.95 -14.74 13.34
N CYS A 36 -3.77 -15.47 14.45
CA CYS A 36 -3.54 -14.87 15.75
C CYS A 36 -2.05 -14.87 16.13
N PHE A 37 -1.62 -13.79 16.79
CA PHE A 37 -0.26 -13.57 17.28
C PHE A 37 -0.32 -12.98 18.69
N GLY A 38 0.48 -13.52 19.61
CA GLY A 38 0.57 -13.03 20.99
C GLY A 38 1.58 -11.90 21.19
N SER A 39 2.41 -11.58 20.17
CA SER A 39 3.35 -10.46 20.25
C SER A 39 3.70 -9.90 18.87
N ALA A 40 4.18 -8.66 18.86
CA ALA A 40 4.62 -7.99 17.64
C ALA A 40 5.80 -8.71 16.98
N GLU A 41 6.69 -9.30 17.78
CA GLU A 41 7.84 -10.07 17.31
C GLU A 41 7.39 -11.31 16.55
N GLN A 42 6.44 -12.09 17.10
CA GLN A 42 5.87 -13.25 16.43
C GLN A 42 5.23 -12.88 15.08
N PHE A 43 4.49 -11.77 15.05
CA PHE A 43 3.90 -11.28 13.81
C PHE A 43 4.98 -10.89 12.78
N LEU A 44 6.01 -10.16 13.19
CA LEU A 44 7.10 -9.71 12.31
C LEU A 44 7.93 -10.86 11.74
N ASP A 45 8.17 -11.91 12.54
CA ASP A 45 8.92 -13.09 12.13
C ASP A 45 8.11 -14.01 11.20
N SER A 46 6.78 -13.81 11.14
CA SER A 46 5.90 -14.58 10.28
C SER A 46 5.83 -14.00 8.86
N THR A 47 5.29 -14.79 7.92
CA THR A 47 4.93 -14.29 6.58
C THR A 47 3.57 -13.58 6.55
N ALA A 48 2.86 -13.49 7.69
CA ALA A 48 1.52 -12.92 7.77
C ALA A 48 1.48 -11.45 7.33
N ARG A 49 2.51 -10.67 7.63
CA ARG A 49 2.61 -9.26 7.22
C ARG A 49 2.52 -9.02 5.70
N TYR A 50 2.82 -10.06 4.89
CA TYR A 50 2.75 -10.00 3.42
C TYR A 50 1.48 -10.64 2.86
N LYS A 51 0.74 -11.38 3.69
CA LYS A 51 -0.45 -12.13 3.28
C LYS A 51 -1.74 -11.54 3.85
N ALA A 52 -1.66 -10.89 5.02
CA ALA A 52 -2.80 -10.29 5.66
C ALA A 52 -3.29 -9.08 4.87
N SER A 53 -4.60 -8.96 4.76
CA SER A 53 -5.27 -7.79 4.16
C SER A 53 -5.45 -6.65 5.16
N CYS A 54 -5.40 -6.95 6.47
CA CYS A 54 -5.48 -6.00 7.56
C CYS A 54 -4.86 -6.59 8.83
N LEU A 55 -4.24 -5.74 9.65
CA LEU A 55 -3.79 -6.04 11.00
C LEU A 55 -4.74 -5.41 12.01
N ILE A 56 -5.28 -6.22 12.92
CA ILE A 56 -6.05 -5.81 14.08
C ILE A 56 -5.10 -5.94 15.28
N SER A 57 -4.73 -4.85 15.90
CA SER A 57 -3.69 -4.85 16.93
C SER A 57 -4.17 -4.22 18.22
N ASP A 58 -3.91 -4.88 19.36
CA ASP A 58 -3.91 -4.14 20.62
C ASP A 58 -2.78 -3.09 20.60
N VAL A 59 -3.04 -2.00 21.28
CA VAL A 59 -2.06 -0.90 21.40
C VAL A 59 -1.03 -1.21 22.45
N ARG A 60 -1.43 -1.88 23.54
CA ARG A 60 -0.57 -2.13 24.71
C ARG A 60 -0.29 -3.60 24.88
N MET A 61 0.89 -4.01 24.48
CA MET A 61 1.37 -5.37 24.64
C MET A 61 2.75 -5.38 25.33
N PRO A 62 3.11 -6.46 26.01
CA PRO A 62 4.48 -6.65 26.48
C PRO A 62 5.48 -6.61 25.31
N GLY A 63 6.67 -6.04 25.55
CA GLY A 63 7.68 -5.86 24.52
C GLY A 63 7.33 -4.68 23.59
N MET A 64 7.21 -4.93 22.30
CA MET A 64 6.87 -3.91 21.32
C MET A 64 5.37 -3.62 21.33
N SER A 65 5.01 -2.37 21.57
CA SER A 65 3.62 -1.89 21.50
C SER A 65 3.09 -1.86 20.06
N GLY A 66 1.76 -1.87 19.90
CA GLY A 66 1.13 -1.77 18.58
C GLY A 66 1.49 -0.48 17.83
N LEU A 67 1.69 0.64 18.55
CA LEU A 67 2.12 1.90 17.91
C LEU A 67 3.57 1.85 17.42
N GLU A 68 4.48 1.22 18.18
CA GLU A 68 5.86 1.01 17.73
C GLU A 68 5.92 0.05 16.54
N LEU A 69 5.05 -0.97 16.52
CA LEU A 69 4.90 -1.85 15.36
C LEU A 69 4.42 -1.07 14.13
N GLN A 70 3.44 -0.18 14.28
CA GLN A 70 2.97 0.69 13.20
C GLN A 70 4.11 1.54 12.61
N GLU A 71 4.91 2.18 13.47
CA GLU A 71 6.07 2.98 13.05
C GLU A 71 7.10 2.11 12.30
N LYS A 72 7.34 0.90 12.79
CA LYS A 72 8.26 -0.06 12.15
C LYS A 72 7.77 -0.49 10.78
N LEU A 73 6.51 -0.91 10.64
CA LEU A 73 5.92 -1.30 9.36
C LEU A 73 5.97 -0.15 8.35
N LYS A 74 5.71 1.07 8.81
CA LYS A 74 5.82 2.28 7.98
C LYS A 74 7.26 2.53 7.51
N SER A 75 8.25 2.38 8.39
CA SER A 75 9.68 2.54 8.04
C SER A 75 10.14 1.49 7.03
N GLU A 76 9.58 0.28 7.09
CA GLU A 76 9.82 -0.82 6.16
C GLU A 76 8.97 -0.72 4.86
N ARG A 77 8.19 0.35 4.71
CA ARG A 77 7.27 0.56 3.58
C ARG A 77 6.29 -0.59 3.38
N CYS A 78 5.85 -1.23 4.47
CA CYS A 78 4.82 -2.24 4.44
C CYS A 78 3.44 -1.54 4.45
N PRO A 79 2.66 -1.62 3.38
CA PRO A 79 1.40 -0.85 3.24
C PRO A 79 0.20 -1.56 3.90
N LEU A 80 0.44 -2.37 4.92
CA LEU A 80 -0.61 -3.14 5.61
C LEU A 80 -1.53 -2.19 6.40
N PRO A 81 -2.83 -2.16 6.12
CA PRO A 81 -3.79 -1.39 6.91
C PRO A 81 -3.86 -1.90 8.35
N ILE A 82 -3.95 -0.98 9.32
CA ILE A 82 -3.98 -1.31 10.75
C ILE A 82 -5.25 -0.73 11.37
N ILE A 83 -5.96 -1.55 12.13
CA ILE A 83 -7.04 -1.17 13.03
C ILE A 83 -6.55 -1.42 14.45
N PHE A 84 -6.58 -0.41 15.29
CA PHE A 84 -6.25 -0.58 16.69
C PHE A 84 -7.48 -0.88 17.53
N ILE A 85 -7.31 -1.79 18.51
CA ILE A 85 -8.31 -2.10 19.52
C ILE A 85 -7.65 -1.90 20.88
N SER A 86 -8.30 -1.21 21.82
CA SER A 86 -7.72 -0.96 23.13
C SER A 86 -8.76 -0.95 24.25
N ALA A 87 -8.42 -1.58 25.39
CA ALA A 87 -9.26 -1.51 26.59
C ALA A 87 -9.25 -0.12 27.26
N ARG A 88 -8.20 0.66 27.01
CA ARG A 88 -8.03 2.03 27.52
C ARG A 88 -7.54 2.93 26.38
N GLY A 89 -8.49 3.41 25.58
CA GLY A 89 -8.19 4.44 24.58
C GLY A 89 -8.20 5.80 25.23
N ASP A 90 -7.03 6.40 25.49
CA ASP A 90 -6.97 7.82 25.71
C ASP A 90 -6.93 8.58 24.37
N ILE A 91 -7.48 9.78 24.34
CA ILE A 91 -7.56 10.60 23.13
C ILE A 91 -6.17 10.80 22.47
N PRO A 92 -5.09 11.12 23.20
CA PRO A 92 -3.76 11.26 22.63
C PRO A 92 -3.26 10.02 21.91
N MET A 93 -3.56 8.82 22.42
CA MET A 93 -3.15 7.55 21.81
C MET A 93 -3.90 7.29 20.49
N ALA A 94 -5.22 7.50 20.49
CA ALA A 94 -6.04 7.39 19.29
C ALA A 94 -5.59 8.39 18.20
N VAL A 95 -5.30 9.63 18.59
CA VAL A 95 -4.78 10.64 17.66
C VAL A 95 -3.43 10.22 17.05
N ARG A 96 -2.50 9.71 17.87
CA ARG A 96 -1.21 9.19 17.36
C ARG A 96 -1.40 8.03 16.38
N ALA A 97 -2.28 7.08 16.71
CA ALA A 97 -2.59 5.95 15.83
C ALA A 97 -3.08 6.42 14.46
N ILE A 98 -4.07 7.31 14.43
CA ILE A 98 -4.65 7.84 13.19
C ILE A 98 -3.63 8.69 12.41
N GLN A 99 -2.86 9.55 13.07
CA GLN A 99 -1.79 10.32 12.43
C GLN A 99 -0.67 9.42 11.90
N GLY A 100 -0.45 8.26 12.52
CA GLY A 100 0.45 7.20 12.03
C GLY A 100 -0.04 6.54 10.75
N GLY A 101 -1.33 6.67 10.42
CA GLY A 101 -1.98 6.08 9.24
C GLY A 101 -2.84 4.86 9.56
N ALA A 102 -3.25 4.66 10.81
CA ALA A 102 -4.23 3.62 11.15
C ALA A 102 -5.58 3.93 10.49
N ILE A 103 -6.28 2.87 10.10
CA ILE A 103 -7.62 2.96 9.50
C ILE A 103 -8.65 3.41 10.54
N ASP A 104 -8.55 2.83 11.75
CA ASP A 104 -9.46 3.16 12.83
C ASP A 104 -8.84 2.83 14.20
N PHE A 105 -9.51 3.32 15.25
CA PHE A 105 -9.17 3.04 16.65
C PHE A 105 -10.45 2.71 17.43
N LEU A 106 -10.60 1.46 17.83
CA LEU A 106 -11.79 0.94 18.51
C LEU A 106 -11.52 0.68 19.99
N THR A 107 -12.53 0.86 20.84
CA THR A 107 -12.44 0.56 22.27
C THR A 107 -13.02 -0.82 22.57
N LYS A 108 -12.40 -1.56 23.50
CA LYS A 108 -12.98 -2.80 24.07
C LYS A 108 -14.05 -2.41 25.12
N PRO A 109 -15.24 -3.07 25.16
CA PRO A 109 -15.66 -4.14 24.28
C PRO A 109 -15.96 -3.61 22.87
N VAL A 110 -15.61 -4.43 21.87
CA VAL A 110 -15.72 -4.04 20.45
C VAL A 110 -17.19 -4.14 20.02
N ASP A 111 -17.70 -3.05 19.44
CA ASP A 111 -18.99 -3.08 18.75
C ASP A 111 -18.82 -3.75 17.38
N GLU A 112 -19.61 -4.77 17.12
CA GLU A 112 -19.52 -5.60 15.92
C GLU A 112 -19.70 -4.78 14.63
N ALA A 113 -20.70 -3.89 14.61
CA ALA A 113 -20.96 -3.07 13.42
C ALA A 113 -19.82 -2.08 13.14
N ALA A 114 -19.27 -1.46 14.18
CA ALA A 114 -18.13 -0.56 14.06
C ALA A 114 -16.87 -1.33 13.59
N PHE A 115 -16.67 -2.55 14.11
CA PHE A 115 -15.56 -3.41 13.73
C PHE A 115 -15.57 -3.73 12.24
N PHE A 116 -16.68 -4.29 11.73
CA PHE A 116 -16.77 -4.66 10.32
C PHE A 116 -16.75 -3.46 9.38
N ASN A 117 -17.29 -2.32 9.79
CA ASN A 117 -17.15 -1.08 9.03
C ASN A 117 -15.66 -0.66 8.89
N SER A 118 -14.88 -0.82 9.95
CA SER A 118 -13.43 -0.53 9.91
C SER A 118 -12.66 -1.56 9.08
N VAL A 119 -13.04 -2.84 9.15
CA VAL A 119 -12.47 -3.91 8.32
C VAL A 119 -12.75 -3.65 6.83
N GLU A 120 -13.96 -3.21 6.48
CA GLU A 120 -14.30 -2.88 5.09
C GLU A 120 -13.43 -1.73 4.54
N LYS A 121 -13.27 -0.66 5.33
CA LYS A 121 -12.34 0.43 4.97
C LYS A 121 -10.89 -0.05 4.79
N ALA A 122 -10.45 -0.96 5.67
CA ALA A 122 -9.12 -1.57 5.57
C ALA A 122 -8.95 -2.37 4.28
N PHE A 123 -9.95 -3.14 3.87
CA PHE A 123 -9.94 -3.88 2.61
C PHE A 123 -9.96 -2.96 1.39
N GLU A 124 -10.68 -1.84 1.44
CA GLU A 124 -10.65 -0.84 0.38
C GLU A 124 -9.24 -0.23 0.23
N GLN A 125 -8.61 0.12 1.35
CA GLN A 125 -7.25 0.65 1.36
C GLN A 125 -6.24 -0.39 0.86
N GLU A 126 -6.35 -1.65 1.29
CA GLU A 126 -5.48 -2.74 0.84
C GLU A 126 -5.60 -2.95 -0.67
N ARG A 127 -6.82 -2.98 -1.21
CA ARG A 127 -7.05 -3.09 -2.65
C ARG A 127 -6.44 -1.92 -3.43
N ALA A 128 -6.55 -0.70 -2.89
CA ALA A 128 -5.93 0.48 -3.49
C ALA A 128 -4.40 0.37 -3.49
N ASN A 129 -3.80 -0.01 -2.35
CA ASN A 129 -2.36 -0.22 -2.20
C ASN A 129 -1.83 -1.28 -3.18
N ARG A 130 -2.54 -2.40 -3.31
CA ARG A 130 -2.18 -3.50 -4.22
C ARG A 130 -2.25 -3.07 -5.69
N ARG A 131 -3.28 -2.32 -6.07
CA ARG A 131 -3.38 -1.76 -7.43
C ARG A 131 -2.22 -0.83 -7.73
N GLU A 132 -1.90 0.06 -6.80
CA GLU A 132 -0.79 1.00 -6.96
C GLU A 132 0.56 0.28 -7.08
N ALA A 133 0.81 -0.74 -6.25
CA ALA A 133 2.01 -1.57 -6.35
C ALA A 133 2.12 -2.27 -7.71
N THR A 134 1.03 -2.87 -8.20
CA THR A 134 0.98 -3.53 -9.52
C THR A 134 1.24 -2.54 -10.66
N GLU A 135 0.64 -1.34 -10.59
CA GLU A 135 0.88 -0.28 -11.58
C GLU A 135 2.33 0.19 -11.57
N HIS A 136 2.91 0.33 -10.37
CA HIS A 136 4.32 0.71 -10.21
C HIS A 136 5.27 -0.35 -10.78
N GLU A 137 5.04 -1.63 -10.48
CA GLU A 137 5.82 -2.75 -11.02
C GLU A 137 5.72 -2.80 -12.55
N ALA A 138 4.52 -2.67 -13.10
CA ALA A 138 4.30 -2.65 -14.54
C ALA A 138 5.03 -1.47 -15.20
N PHE A 139 4.97 -0.27 -14.59
CA PHE A 139 5.72 0.89 -15.07
C PHE A 139 7.23 0.64 -15.02
N ALA A 140 7.76 0.14 -13.90
CA ALA A 140 9.18 -0.13 -13.74
C ALA A 140 9.69 -1.16 -14.77
N ALA A 141 8.92 -2.22 -15.02
CA ALA A 141 9.23 -3.23 -16.03
C ALA A 141 9.31 -2.62 -17.45
N ARG A 142 8.32 -1.79 -17.83
CA ARG A 142 8.34 -1.09 -19.14
C ARG A 142 9.50 -0.09 -19.22
N TYR A 143 9.72 0.70 -18.17
CA TYR A 143 10.81 1.67 -18.12
C TYR A 143 12.20 1.02 -18.25
N ALA A 144 12.38 -0.18 -17.68
CA ALA A 144 13.61 -0.95 -17.80
C ALA A 144 13.92 -1.35 -19.26
N THR A 145 12.92 -1.46 -20.13
CA THR A 145 13.11 -1.78 -21.57
C THR A 145 13.65 -0.59 -22.40
N LEU A 146 13.61 0.62 -21.85
CA LEU A 146 14.11 1.80 -22.54
C LEU A 146 15.64 1.79 -22.60
N THR A 147 16.17 2.08 -23.77
CA THR A 147 17.62 2.31 -23.94
C THR A 147 18.07 3.58 -23.19
N PRO A 148 19.35 3.75 -22.87
CA PRO A 148 19.86 4.99 -22.27
C PRO A 148 19.44 6.23 -23.05
N ARG A 149 19.49 6.18 -24.37
CA ARG A 149 19.11 7.30 -25.23
C ARG A 149 17.61 7.61 -25.20
N GLU A 150 16.76 6.58 -25.14
CA GLU A 150 15.33 6.76 -24.99
C GLU A 150 14.97 7.37 -23.62
N ARG A 151 15.70 7.03 -22.55
CA ARG A 151 15.51 7.63 -21.21
C ARG A 151 15.90 9.10 -21.19
N GLU A 152 17.00 9.49 -21.86
CA GLU A 152 17.41 10.89 -22.01
C GLU A 152 16.34 11.70 -22.76
N VAL A 153 15.85 11.18 -23.89
CA VAL A 153 14.77 11.82 -24.64
C VAL A 153 13.51 11.94 -23.81
N LEU A 154 13.09 10.86 -23.11
CA LEU A 154 11.91 10.87 -22.26
C LEU A 154 12.02 11.93 -21.17
N ALA A 155 13.16 12.03 -20.49
CA ALA A 155 13.38 12.99 -19.42
C ALA A 155 13.19 14.45 -19.89
N LEU A 156 13.65 14.79 -21.08
CA LEU A 156 13.47 16.13 -21.65
C LEU A 156 12.03 16.40 -22.06
N LEU A 157 11.39 15.42 -22.71
CA LEU A 157 10.00 15.55 -23.15
C LEU A 157 9.02 15.69 -21.97
N VAL A 158 9.23 14.94 -20.89
CA VAL A 158 8.39 15.02 -19.67
C VAL A 158 8.54 16.38 -18.97
N ARG A 159 9.72 17.02 -19.08
CA ARG A 159 9.92 18.41 -18.62
C ARG A 159 9.21 19.44 -19.49
N GLY A 160 8.53 19.04 -20.55
CA GLY A 160 7.75 19.90 -21.44
C GLY A 160 8.52 20.45 -22.64
N LEU A 161 9.74 19.98 -22.92
CA LEU A 161 10.49 20.43 -24.08
C LEU A 161 9.85 19.93 -25.39
N LEU A 162 9.82 20.80 -26.39
CA LEU A 162 9.42 20.41 -27.74
C LEU A 162 10.51 19.52 -28.37
N ASN A 163 10.15 18.70 -29.36
CA ASN A 163 11.11 17.83 -30.05
C ASN A 163 12.36 18.60 -30.55
N LYS A 164 12.18 19.79 -31.09
CA LYS A 164 13.26 20.64 -31.56
C LYS A 164 14.23 21.08 -30.44
N GLN A 165 13.68 21.37 -29.24
CA GLN A 165 14.46 21.78 -28.08
C GLN A 165 15.23 20.58 -27.51
N ALA A 166 14.56 19.42 -27.37
CA ALA A 166 15.19 18.18 -26.94
C ALA A 166 16.30 17.75 -27.91
N ALA A 167 16.08 17.90 -29.21
CA ALA A 167 17.09 17.63 -30.24
C ALA A 167 18.34 18.52 -30.09
N PHE A 168 18.15 19.79 -29.84
CA PHE A 168 19.23 20.74 -29.59
C PHE A 168 20.04 20.37 -28.33
N GLU A 169 19.36 20.09 -27.21
CA GLU A 169 20.05 19.69 -25.96
C GLU A 169 20.82 18.36 -26.11
N LEU A 170 20.32 17.45 -26.91
CA LEU A 170 20.91 16.12 -27.11
C LEU A 170 21.95 16.08 -28.26
N GLY A 171 22.11 17.17 -29.02
CA GLY A 171 23.01 17.24 -30.16
C GLY A 171 22.64 16.29 -31.31
N ILE A 172 21.33 16.06 -31.56
CA ILE A 172 20.81 15.18 -32.61
C ILE A 172 19.77 15.87 -33.47
N ALA A 173 19.39 15.25 -34.59
CA ALA A 173 18.35 15.79 -35.46
C ALA A 173 16.96 15.64 -34.81
N GLU A 174 16.06 16.59 -35.06
CA GLU A 174 14.68 16.55 -34.57
C GLU A 174 13.93 15.27 -35.01
N TYR A 175 14.20 14.85 -36.25
CA TYR A 175 13.67 13.58 -36.79
C TYR A 175 14.07 12.37 -35.92
N THR A 176 15.31 12.36 -35.40
CA THR A 176 15.80 11.30 -34.51
C THR A 176 15.05 11.29 -33.19
N VAL A 177 14.72 12.48 -32.63
CA VAL A 177 13.87 12.59 -31.44
C VAL A 177 12.49 12.05 -31.71
N GLN A 178 11.89 12.33 -32.88
CA GLN A 178 10.59 11.76 -33.26
C GLN A 178 10.61 10.22 -33.30
N ILE A 179 11.66 9.62 -33.86
CA ILE A 179 11.84 8.16 -33.86
C ILE A 179 11.91 7.62 -32.43
N HIS A 180 12.76 8.19 -31.59
CA HIS A 180 12.85 7.80 -30.18
C HIS A 180 11.52 7.94 -29.44
N ARG A 181 10.80 9.05 -29.66
CA ARG A 181 9.46 9.24 -29.11
C ARG A 181 8.50 8.12 -29.51
N GLY A 182 8.48 7.72 -30.79
CA GLY A 182 7.65 6.59 -31.24
C GLY A 182 8.02 5.26 -30.57
N HIS A 183 9.31 5.00 -30.38
CA HIS A 183 9.77 3.82 -29.65
C HIS A 183 9.41 3.88 -28.16
N ILE A 184 9.58 5.01 -27.51
CA ILE A 184 9.19 5.22 -26.11
C ILE A 184 7.70 4.98 -25.94
N MET A 185 6.85 5.61 -26.75
CA MET A 185 5.38 5.44 -26.68
C MET A 185 4.98 3.97 -26.76
N ARG A 186 5.57 3.23 -27.70
CA ARG A 186 5.29 1.80 -27.86
C ARG A 186 5.79 0.95 -26.68
N LYS A 187 7.02 1.17 -26.20
CA LYS A 187 7.62 0.42 -25.08
C LYS A 187 6.93 0.71 -23.75
N MET A 188 6.49 1.95 -23.56
CA MET A 188 5.74 2.37 -22.36
C MET A 188 4.25 2.07 -22.45
N GLU A 189 3.78 1.53 -23.60
CA GLU A 189 2.37 1.23 -23.87
C GLU A 189 1.45 2.45 -23.61
N ALA A 190 1.90 3.62 -24.01
CA ALA A 190 1.17 4.87 -23.82
C ALA A 190 0.38 5.25 -25.08
N ASP A 191 -0.95 5.35 -24.97
CA ASP A 191 -1.83 5.72 -26.07
C ASP A 191 -1.69 7.19 -26.49
N SER A 192 -1.21 8.02 -25.57
CA SER A 192 -0.97 9.44 -25.83
C SER A 192 0.24 9.95 -25.07
N PHE A 193 0.83 11.04 -25.57
CA PHE A 193 1.93 11.70 -24.86
C PHE A 193 1.49 12.23 -23.49
N ALA A 194 0.25 12.69 -23.37
CA ALA A 194 -0.30 13.13 -22.08
C ALA A 194 -0.38 11.96 -21.07
N THR A 195 -0.74 10.76 -21.53
CA THR A 195 -0.73 9.54 -20.71
C THR A 195 0.70 9.20 -20.26
N LEU A 196 1.68 9.26 -21.18
CA LEU A 196 3.08 9.01 -20.86
C LEU A 196 3.61 9.98 -19.80
N VAL A 197 3.33 11.28 -19.94
CA VAL A 197 3.73 12.30 -18.95
C VAL A 197 3.12 12.02 -17.58
N LYS A 198 1.81 11.70 -17.52
CA LYS A 198 1.13 11.36 -16.26
C LYS A 198 1.75 10.14 -15.59
N LEU A 199 1.99 9.06 -16.36
CA LEU A 199 2.62 7.84 -15.84
C LEU A 199 4.02 8.14 -15.30
N THR A 200 4.83 8.87 -16.06
CA THR A 200 6.20 9.19 -15.63
C THR A 200 6.20 10.10 -14.40
N ALA A 201 5.33 11.11 -14.34
CA ALA A 201 5.22 11.99 -13.17
C ALA A 201 4.76 11.23 -11.91
N LYS A 202 3.88 10.22 -12.05
CA LYS A 202 3.41 9.40 -10.92
C LYS A 202 4.51 8.53 -10.31
N PHE A 203 5.45 8.03 -11.12
CA PHE A 203 6.39 6.98 -10.70
C PHE A 203 7.87 7.38 -10.71
N THR A 204 8.22 8.62 -11.07
CA THR A 204 9.61 9.08 -11.12
C THR A 204 9.94 10.14 -10.04
N CYS A 205 8.99 10.40 -9.11
CA CYS A 205 9.22 11.28 -7.95
C CYS A 205 9.81 10.54 -6.77
#